data_4cc5cb653280507abd17efe2b1b8916e
#
_entry.id   4cc5cb653280507abd17efe2b1b8916e
#
_cell.length_a   1.000
_cell.length_b   1.000
_cell.length_c   1.000
_cell.angle_alpha   90.00
_cell.angle_beta   90.00
_cell.angle_gamma   90.00
#
_symmetry.space_group_name_H-M   'P 1'
#
loop_
_entity.id
_entity.type
_entity.pdbx_description
1 polymer ?
#
loop_
_entity_poly.entity_id
_entity_poly.type
_entity_poly.pdbx_seq_one_letter_code
_entity_poly.pdbx_strand_id
1 'polypeptide(L)'
;GPFKLKQRGYGIAVRNPVYLKDKNGHEYFWGFTIVILRVPDIFSDSISALSNFGYEYKISKTDAPWSDTYKVVYQSDGQINHPVSYTFTIGDENWKFEVTPKSGWRNATLLIIIIGIFLTISLLLSVLTRVWLVAKEHKKKFQILARTDSLTNIYNRYGFDEFAEKMIQKNPKAHFVAALLDIDDFKFINDIYGHNYGDRALKNLADSMKTFFPSDALLGRNGGDEFCILLPNCTFAEADIQLQKFTKLPKSFSYHGKEHAFYISLGYAEYPTFASNRSQLMRCADAALYEIKLHGKNGCMVYREGLRSGARKQLGFTFKDISEHLPGAFIIYRADKEDDELFFANDEFLHMSGYKDIDELFRLTKKSFRNLIREDE
;
A
#
# COMPACT_ATOMS: atom_id res chain seq x y z
N GLY A 1 -26.86 -18.19 -74.09
CA GLY A 1 -25.79 -18.72 -73.24
C GLY A 1 -24.46 -18.89 -73.99
N PRO A 2 -23.39 -19.13 -73.28
CA PRO A 2 -22.11 -19.44 -73.94
C PRO A 2 -22.29 -20.73 -74.78
N PHE A 3 -21.82 -20.69 -75.99
CA PHE A 3 -21.89 -21.84 -76.90
C PHE A 3 -20.45 -22.37 -77.15
N LYS A 4 -20.35 -23.64 -77.41
CA LYS A 4 -19.07 -24.30 -77.66
C LYS A 4 -18.54 -23.89 -79.03
N LEU A 5 -17.32 -23.34 -79.06
CA LEU A 5 -16.64 -22.96 -80.29
C LEU A 5 -16.00 -24.18 -80.96
N LYS A 6 -16.01 -24.26 -82.31
CA LYS A 6 -15.30 -25.35 -83.03
C LYS A 6 -13.81 -25.35 -82.81
N GLN A 7 -13.22 -24.20 -82.45
CA GLN A 7 -11.79 -24.01 -82.20
C GLN A 7 -11.37 -24.14 -80.74
N ARG A 8 -12.09 -24.87 -79.89
CA ARG A 8 -11.98 -24.98 -78.42
C ARG A 8 -12.45 -23.74 -77.67
N GLY A 9 -13.04 -23.97 -76.52
CA GLY A 9 -13.56 -22.95 -75.58
C GLY A 9 -15.03 -22.60 -75.83
N TYR A 10 -15.45 -21.61 -75.06
CA TYR A 10 -16.81 -21.08 -75.13
C TYR A 10 -16.81 -19.65 -75.68
N GLY A 11 -17.80 -19.28 -76.45
CA GLY A 11 -18.03 -17.96 -76.96
C GLY A 11 -19.36 -17.37 -76.54
N ILE A 12 -19.39 -16.08 -76.33
CA ILE A 12 -20.62 -15.31 -76.10
C ILE A 12 -20.82 -14.50 -77.37
N ALA A 13 -21.97 -14.67 -78.05
CA ALA A 13 -22.32 -13.92 -79.23
C ALA A 13 -23.11 -12.64 -78.85
N VAL A 14 -22.59 -11.50 -79.15
CA VAL A 14 -23.30 -10.23 -79.10
C VAL A 14 -23.79 -9.94 -80.52
N ARG A 15 -25.10 -9.81 -80.66
CA ARG A 15 -25.74 -9.54 -81.96
C ARG A 15 -26.29 -8.14 -81.99
N ASN A 16 -25.93 -7.42 -83.03
CA ASN A 16 -26.47 -6.08 -83.26
C ASN A 16 -27.21 -6.08 -84.61
N PRO A 17 -28.53 -5.77 -84.65
CA PRO A 17 -29.26 -5.73 -85.85
C PRO A 17 -28.75 -4.61 -86.77
N VAL A 18 -28.73 -4.93 -88.06
CA VAL A 18 -28.31 -3.98 -89.13
C VAL A 18 -29.53 -3.73 -89.99
N TYR A 19 -29.87 -2.47 -90.11
CA TYR A 19 -30.98 -2.01 -90.99
C TYR A 19 -30.39 -1.22 -92.13
N LEU A 20 -30.81 -1.45 -93.35
CA LEU A 20 -30.47 -0.73 -94.56
C LEU A 20 -31.66 0.05 -95.05
N LYS A 21 -31.47 1.07 -95.88
CA LYS A 21 -32.49 1.87 -96.54
C LYS A 21 -32.61 1.44 -97.96
N ASP A 22 -33.82 1.21 -98.44
CA ASP A 22 -34.15 0.96 -99.83
C ASP A 22 -34.07 2.23 -100.69
N LYS A 23 -34.27 2.14 -102.00
CA LYS A 23 -34.21 3.26 -102.90
C LYS A 23 -35.25 4.37 -102.65
N ASN A 24 -36.30 4.01 -101.80
CA ASN A 24 -37.40 4.93 -101.46
C ASN A 24 -37.20 5.47 -100.01
N GLY A 25 -36.03 5.18 -99.34
CA GLY A 25 -35.75 5.63 -97.99
C GLY A 25 -36.36 4.80 -96.88
N HIS A 26 -37.04 3.70 -97.10
CA HIS A 26 -37.61 2.83 -96.08
C HIS A 26 -36.53 1.91 -95.47
N GLU A 27 -36.50 1.85 -94.17
CA GLU A 27 -35.58 0.98 -93.43
C GLU A 27 -36.08 -0.44 -93.44
N TYR A 28 -35.25 -1.39 -93.78
CA TYR A 28 -35.51 -2.81 -93.67
C TYR A 28 -34.39 -3.55 -92.95
N PHE A 29 -34.78 -4.57 -92.15
CA PHE A 29 -33.83 -5.42 -91.48
C PHE A 29 -32.95 -6.18 -92.50
N TRP A 30 -31.63 -6.00 -92.46
CA TRP A 30 -30.75 -6.66 -93.42
C TRP A 30 -30.11 -7.90 -92.77
N GLY A 31 -29.82 -7.89 -91.48
CA GLY A 31 -29.16 -8.99 -90.81
C GLY A 31 -28.57 -8.59 -89.44
N PHE A 32 -27.68 -9.38 -88.95
CA PHE A 32 -26.98 -9.11 -87.70
C PHE A 32 -25.49 -8.98 -87.91
N THR A 33 -24.85 -8.01 -87.30
CA THR A 33 -23.42 -8.09 -86.96
C THR A 33 -23.28 -8.92 -85.71
N ILE A 34 -22.38 -9.92 -85.71
CA ILE A 34 -22.15 -10.78 -84.61
C ILE A 34 -20.70 -10.60 -84.13
N VAL A 35 -20.52 -10.19 -82.88
CA VAL A 35 -19.23 -10.19 -82.22
C VAL A 35 -19.18 -11.41 -81.27
N ILE A 36 -18.20 -12.27 -81.46
CA ILE A 36 -17.98 -13.42 -80.60
C ILE A 36 -16.88 -13.08 -79.63
N LEU A 37 -17.24 -12.98 -78.33
CA LEU A 37 -16.32 -12.79 -77.26
C LEU A 37 -15.92 -14.16 -76.71
N ARG A 38 -14.63 -14.50 -76.74
CA ARG A 38 -14.14 -15.78 -76.18
C ARG A 38 -14.01 -15.75 -74.69
N VAL A 39 -14.55 -16.75 -74.02
CA VAL A 39 -14.44 -16.96 -72.59
C VAL A 39 -13.42 -18.09 -72.35
N PRO A 40 -12.41 -17.93 -71.45
CA PRO A 40 -12.24 -16.83 -70.46
C PRO A 40 -11.41 -15.62 -70.96
N ASP A 41 -10.96 -15.58 -72.22
CA ASP A 41 -9.96 -14.61 -72.67
C ASP A 41 -10.38 -13.12 -72.41
N ILE A 42 -11.67 -12.83 -72.48
CA ILE A 42 -12.17 -11.46 -72.20
C ILE A 42 -11.95 -11.03 -70.73
N PHE A 43 -11.79 -11.99 -69.84
CA PHE A 43 -11.60 -11.72 -68.41
C PHE A 43 -10.15 -11.99 -67.99
N SER A 44 -9.20 -12.28 -68.91
CA SER A 44 -7.85 -12.81 -68.62
C SER A 44 -7.07 -11.93 -67.61
N ASP A 45 -7.12 -10.62 -67.79
CA ASP A 45 -6.37 -9.68 -66.96
C ASP A 45 -6.92 -9.64 -65.50
N SER A 46 -8.23 -9.58 -65.37
CA SER A 46 -8.90 -9.60 -64.07
C SER A 46 -8.74 -10.94 -63.36
N ILE A 47 -8.83 -12.03 -64.11
CA ILE A 47 -8.69 -13.40 -63.63
C ILE A 47 -7.25 -13.66 -63.11
N SER A 48 -6.24 -13.19 -63.87
CA SER A 48 -4.84 -13.34 -63.47
C SER A 48 -4.53 -12.64 -62.14
N ALA A 49 -5.07 -11.45 -61.95
CA ALA A 49 -4.95 -10.71 -60.71
C ALA A 49 -5.57 -11.50 -59.49
N LEU A 50 -6.78 -11.99 -59.66
CA LEU A 50 -7.45 -12.77 -58.58
C LEU A 50 -6.68 -14.03 -58.22
N SER A 51 -6.17 -14.76 -59.22
CA SER A 51 -5.38 -15.97 -58.99
C SER A 51 -4.06 -15.66 -58.28
N ASN A 52 -3.40 -14.57 -58.64
CA ASN A 52 -2.14 -14.10 -58.03
C ASN A 52 -2.35 -13.72 -56.52
N PHE A 53 -3.52 -13.17 -56.22
CA PHE A 53 -3.89 -12.85 -54.82
C PHE A 53 -4.45 -14.07 -54.06
N GLY A 54 -4.47 -15.25 -54.66
CA GLY A 54 -4.91 -16.48 -53.99
C GLY A 54 -6.42 -16.63 -53.80
N TYR A 55 -7.18 -16.10 -54.74
CA TYR A 55 -8.63 -16.25 -54.78
C TYR A 55 -9.08 -17.31 -55.80
N GLU A 56 -10.12 -18.05 -55.44
CA GLU A 56 -10.92 -18.86 -56.36
C GLU A 56 -12.18 -18.04 -56.75
N TYR A 57 -12.63 -18.23 -57.95
CA TYR A 57 -13.74 -17.45 -58.45
C TYR A 57 -14.64 -18.26 -59.42
N LYS A 58 -15.91 -17.81 -59.54
CA LYS A 58 -16.91 -18.35 -60.44
C LYS A 58 -17.71 -17.23 -61.07
N ILE A 59 -17.84 -17.28 -62.38
CA ILE A 59 -18.62 -16.34 -63.21
C ILE A 59 -19.82 -17.12 -63.71
N SER A 60 -21.00 -16.65 -63.43
CA SER A 60 -22.29 -17.23 -63.89
C SER A 60 -23.13 -16.17 -64.54
N LYS A 61 -24.04 -16.56 -65.42
CA LYS A 61 -25.03 -15.65 -65.98
C LYS A 61 -26.41 -16.33 -66.03
N THR A 62 -27.45 -15.54 -66.15
CA THR A 62 -28.79 -16.07 -66.32
C THR A 62 -28.95 -16.77 -67.66
N ASP A 63 -29.75 -17.83 -67.69
CA ASP A 63 -29.98 -18.60 -68.91
C ASP A 63 -30.83 -17.82 -69.96
N ALA A 64 -31.72 -16.97 -69.46
CA ALA A 64 -32.52 -16.04 -70.23
C ALA A 64 -32.75 -14.74 -69.42
N PRO A 65 -33.14 -13.61 -70.08
CA PRO A 65 -33.39 -12.35 -69.39
C PRO A 65 -34.41 -12.40 -68.28
N TRP A 66 -35.36 -13.33 -68.40
CA TRP A 66 -36.50 -13.55 -67.45
C TRP A 66 -36.27 -14.72 -66.52
N SER A 67 -35.05 -15.33 -66.48
CA SER A 67 -34.73 -16.51 -65.69
C SER A 67 -33.89 -16.14 -64.49
N ASP A 68 -34.23 -16.73 -63.34
CA ASP A 68 -33.41 -16.63 -62.11
C ASP A 68 -32.37 -17.78 -62.01
N THR A 69 -32.33 -18.63 -63.04
CA THR A 69 -31.38 -19.74 -63.07
C THR A 69 -30.05 -19.32 -63.65
N TYR A 70 -28.96 -19.41 -62.86
CA TYR A 70 -27.63 -19.07 -63.28
C TYR A 70 -26.92 -20.28 -63.89
N LYS A 71 -26.34 -20.13 -65.04
CA LYS A 71 -25.42 -21.09 -65.67
C LYS A 71 -23.98 -20.60 -65.51
N VAL A 72 -23.09 -21.54 -65.06
CA VAL A 72 -21.66 -21.23 -64.94
C VAL A 72 -21.07 -21.01 -66.34
N VAL A 73 -20.44 -19.84 -66.51
CA VAL A 73 -19.73 -19.48 -67.72
C VAL A 73 -18.27 -19.85 -67.60
N TYR A 74 -17.67 -19.58 -66.43
CA TYR A 74 -16.31 -19.95 -66.11
C TYR A 74 -16.13 -20.10 -64.61
N GLN A 75 -15.29 -21.02 -64.21
CA GLN A 75 -14.92 -21.23 -62.80
C GLN A 75 -13.44 -21.66 -62.74
N SER A 76 -12.74 -21.16 -61.74
CA SER A 76 -11.37 -21.64 -61.37
C SER A 76 -11.37 -23.10 -60.92
N ASP A 77 -10.23 -23.73 -60.88
CA ASP A 77 -10.11 -25.17 -60.58
C ASP A 77 -10.42 -25.52 -59.10
N GLY A 78 -10.43 -24.52 -58.20
CA GLY A 78 -10.68 -24.72 -56.77
C GLY A 78 -12.14 -24.76 -56.39
N GLN A 79 -12.41 -25.16 -55.14
CA GLN A 79 -13.74 -25.16 -54.55
C GLN A 79 -14.18 -23.74 -54.14
N ILE A 80 -15.38 -23.39 -54.47
CA ILE A 80 -16.01 -22.12 -54.11
C ILE A 80 -16.85 -22.36 -52.85
N ASN A 81 -16.28 -22.10 -51.69
CA ASN A 81 -16.94 -22.28 -50.39
C ASN A 81 -17.27 -20.94 -49.75
N HIS A 82 -18.53 -20.71 -49.40
CA HIS A 82 -18.99 -19.44 -48.80
C HIS A 82 -18.52 -18.18 -49.54
N PRO A 83 -18.78 -18.07 -50.87
CA PRO A 83 -18.30 -16.97 -51.66
C PRO A 83 -18.93 -15.64 -51.27
N VAL A 84 -18.18 -14.57 -51.41
CA VAL A 84 -18.78 -13.24 -51.59
C VAL A 84 -19.22 -13.11 -53.01
N SER A 85 -20.46 -12.72 -53.24
CA SER A 85 -21.05 -12.62 -54.58
C SER A 85 -21.44 -11.18 -54.92
N TYR A 86 -21.26 -10.83 -56.18
CA TYR A 86 -21.68 -9.57 -56.77
C TYR A 86 -22.47 -9.85 -58.04
N THR A 87 -23.67 -9.23 -58.19
CA THR A 87 -24.51 -9.35 -59.37
C THR A 87 -24.50 -8.02 -60.14
N PHE A 88 -24.41 -8.13 -61.44
CA PHE A 88 -24.40 -6.98 -62.38
C PHE A 88 -25.10 -7.37 -63.70
N THR A 89 -25.53 -6.41 -64.45
CA THR A 89 -26.26 -6.65 -65.72
C THR A 89 -25.41 -6.23 -66.88
N ILE A 90 -25.30 -7.09 -67.88
CA ILE A 90 -24.69 -6.77 -69.16
C ILE A 90 -25.75 -7.10 -70.27
N GLY A 91 -26.17 -6.09 -70.99
CA GLY A 91 -27.31 -6.23 -71.91
C GLY A 91 -28.59 -6.57 -71.13
N ASP A 92 -29.31 -7.59 -71.58
CA ASP A 92 -30.54 -8.04 -70.94
C ASP A 92 -30.32 -9.23 -69.99
N GLU A 93 -29.07 -9.58 -69.66
CA GLU A 93 -28.77 -10.75 -68.85
C GLU A 93 -28.08 -10.36 -67.53
N ASN A 94 -28.46 -11.02 -66.43
CA ASN A 94 -27.83 -10.83 -65.15
C ASN A 94 -26.62 -11.75 -65.01
N TRP A 95 -25.53 -11.17 -64.55
CA TRP A 95 -24.27 -11.83 -64.31
C TRP A 95 -24.02 -11.89 -62.83
N LYS A 96 -23.46 -13.02 -62.37
CA LYS A 96 -23.05 -13.19 -60.99
C LYS A 96 -21.56 -13.57 -60.94
N PHE A 97 -20.81 -12.82 -60.16
CA PHE A 97 -19.43 -13.07 -59.86
C PHE A 97 -19.29 -13.51 -58.41
N GLU A 98 -18.66 -14.63 -58.20
CA GLU A 98 -18.48 -15.23 -56.86
C GLU A 98 -17.00 -15.44 -56.63
N VAL A 99 -16.51 -15.03 -55.43
CA VAL A 99 -15.07 -15.08 -55.07
C VAL A 99 -14.93 -15.67 -53.69
N THR A 100 -13.91 -16.51 -53.48
CA THR A 100 -13.54 -17.06 -52.19
C THR A 100 -12.01 -17.16 -52.10
N PRO A 101 -11.38 -16.87 -50.95
CA PRO A 101 -9.94 -17.08 -50.77
C PRO A 101 -9.63 -18.58 -50.80
N LYS A 102 -8.50 -18.98 -51.40
CA LYS A 102 -8.01 -20.40 -51.40
C LYS A 102 -7.81 -20.93 -49.99
N SER A 103 -7.37 -20.07 -49.05
CA SER A 103 -7.17 -20.41 -47.62
C SER A 103 -8.47 -20.35 -46.79
N GLY A 104 -9.62 -19.99 -47.41
CA GLY A 104 -10.86 -19.65 -46.70
C GLY A 104 -10.81 -18.28 -46.01
N TRP A 105 -11.99 -17.81 -45.60
CA TRP A 105 -12.15 -16.50 -44.91
C TRP A 105 -11.57 -16.47 -43.47
N ARG A 106 -11.32 -17.65 -42.89
CA ARG A 106 -10.77 -17.76 -41.54
C ARG A 106 -9.34 -18.28 -41.60
N ASN A 107 -8.38 -17.44 -41.27
CA ASN A 107 -7.02 -17.88 -41.02
C ASN A 107 -6.91 -18.39 -39.60
N ALA A 108 -7.09 -19.71 -39.38
CA ALA A 108 -7.03 -20.35 -38.07
C ALA A 108 -5.70 -20.09 -37.34
N THR A 109 -4.60 -20.03 -38.06
CA THR A 109 -3.28 -19.74 -37.51
C THR A 109 -3.21 -18.34 -36.93
N LEU A 110 -3.71 -17.34 -37.65
CA LEU A 110 -3.76 -15.96 -37.16
C LEU A 110 -4.64 -15.83 -35.93
N LEU A 111 -5.79 -16.52 -35.93
CA LEU A 111 -6.70 -16.54 -34.77
C LEU A 111 -6.05 -17.12 -33.53
N ILE A 112 -5.33 -18.25 -33.65
CA ILE A 112 -4.58 -18.88 -32.56
C ILE A 112 -3.50 -17.94 -32.02
N ILE A 113 -2.76 -17.26 -32.89
CA ILE A 113 -1.74 -16.28 -32.48
C ILE A 113 -2.37 -15.14 -31.69
N ILE A 114 -3.47 -14.57 -32.17
CA ILE A 114 -4.17 -13.48 -31.50
C ILE A 114 -4.67 -13.91 -30.10
N ILE A 115 -5.29 -15.09 -30.01
CA ILE A 115 -5.74 -15.66 -28.74
C ILE A 115 -4.55 -15.85 -27.78
N GLY A 116 -3.43 -16.39 -28.27
CA GLY A 116 -2.21 -16.56 -27.51
C GLY A 116 -1.67 -15.24 -26.94
N ILE A 117 -1.64 -14.18 -27.74
CA ILE A 117 -1.23 -12.85 -27.33
C ILE A 117 -2.16 -12.31 -26.24
N PHE A 118 -3.50 -12.43 -26.41
CA PHE A 118 -4.44 -11.98 -25.40
C PHE A 118 -4.30 -12.74 -24.08
N LEU A 119 -4.09 -14.04 -24.11
CA LEU A 119 -3.87 -14.85 -22.91
C LEU A 119 -2.57 -14.44 -22.19
N THR A 120 -1.49 -14.21 -22.93
CA THR A 120 -0.22 -13.78 -22.32
C THR A 120 -0.32 -12.39 -21.69
N ILE A 121 -0.99 -11.43 -22.36
CA ILE A 121 -1.23 -10.10 -21.82
C ILE A 121 -2.11 -10.18 -20.55
N SER A 122 -3.19 -10.98 -20.58
CA SER A 122 -4.07 -11.18 -19.44
C SER A 122 -3.33 -11.76 -18.23
N LEU A 123 -2.49 -12.77 -18.46
CA LEU A 123 -1.66 -13.35 -17.41
C LEU A 123 -0.68 -12.32 -16.83
N LEU A 124 0.00 -11.56 -17.69
CA LEU A 124 0.94 -10.52 -17.26
C LEU A 124 0.24 -9.45 -16.41
N LEU A 125 -0.92 -8.97 -16.84
CA LEU A 125 -1.72 -8.01 -16.08
C LEU A 125 -2.15 -8.57 -14.72
N SER A 126 -2.54 -9.85 -14.67
CA SER A 126 -2.91 -10.52 -13.41
C SER A 126 -1.73 -10.58 -12.44
N VAL A 127 -0.53 -10.90 -12.92
CA VAL A 127 0.69 -10.92 -12.09
C VAL A 127 1.05 -9.52 -11.61
N LEU A 128 1.02 -8.53 -12.51
CA LEU A 128 1.32 -7.13 -12.16
C LEU A 128 0.37 -6.57 -11.10
N THR A 129 -0.93 -6.86 -11.22
CA THR A 129 -1.91 -6.42 -10.22
C THR A 129 -1.67 -7.08 -8.85
N ARG A 130 -1.34 -8.36 -8.82
CA ARG A 130 -0.96 -9.06 -7.57
C ARG A 130 0.29 -8.45 -6.93
N VAL A 131 1.35 -8.24 -7.71
CA VAL A 131 2.59 -7.61 -7.22
C VAL A 131 2.31 -6.20 -6.68
N TRP A 132 1.51 -5.42 -7.39
CA TRP A 132 1.13 -4.08 -6.94
C TRP A 132 0.35 -4.08 -5.62
N LEU A 133 -0.63 -4.98 -5.46
CA LEU A 133 -1.41 -5.13 -4.22
C LEU A 133 -0.53 -5.51 -3.04
N VAL A 134 0.35 -6.50 -3.21
CA VAL A 134 1.30 -6.94 -2.18
C VAL A 134 2.26 -5.80 -1.81
N ALA A 135 2.81 -5.11 -2.80
CA ALA A 135 3.70 -3.96 -2.56
C ALA A 135 2.99 -2.82 -1.79
N LYS A 136 1.72 -2.56 -2.11
CA LYS A 136 0.89 -1.55 -1.40
C LYS A 136 0.66 -1.93 0.06
N GLU A 137 0.37 -3.20 0.35
CA GLU A 137 0.23 -3.69 1.74
C GLU A 137 1.55 -3.60 2.51
N HIS A 138 2.65 -4.05 1.91
CA HIS A 138 3.97 -3.94 2.53
C HIS A 138 4.33 -2.49 2.82
N LYS A 139 4.11 -1.57 1.88
CA LYS A 139 4.34 -0.13 2.08
C LYS A 139 3.55 0.40 3.28
N LYS A 140 2.27 0.02 3.42
CA LYS A 140 1.43 0.42 4.56
C LYS A 140 1.96 -0.14 5.88
N LYS A 141 2.34 -1.42 5.92
CA LYS A 141 2.96 -2.05 7.11
C LYS A 141 4.28 -1.38 7.47
N PHE A 142 5.15 -1.12 6.50
CA PHE A 142 6.40 -0.40 6.71
C PHE A 142 6.18 1.01 7.26
N GLN A 143 5.18 1.74 6.75
CA GLN A 143 4.85 3.07 7.26
C GLN A 143 4.37 3.05 8.71
N ILE A 144 3.58 2.05 9.10
CA ILE A 144 3.15 1.87 10.50
C ILE A 144 4.35 1.54 11.38
N LEU A 145 5.15 0.53 11.01
CA LEU A 145 6.35 0.12 11.76
C LEU A 145 7.39 1.24 11.89
N ALA A 146 7.56 2.05 10.84
CA ALA A 146 8.48 3.19 10.87
C ALA A 146 8.01 4.33 11.78
N ARG A 147 6.71 4.39 12.14
CA ARG A 147 6.10 5.50 12.88
C ARG A 147 5.61 5.13 14.27
N THR A 148 5.59 3.85 14.63
CA THR A 148 5.13 3.38 15.94
C THR A 148 6.28 2.80 16.75
N ASP A 149 6.20 2.94 18.06
CA ASP A 149 7.09 2.26 19.00
C ASP A 149 6.64 0.80 19.16
N SER A 150 7.55 -0.14 18.94
CA SER A 150 7.24 -1.57 18.92
C SER A 150 6.85 -2.14 20.30
N LEU A 151 7.27 -1.50 21.39
CA LEU A 151 6.96 -1.93 22.75
C LEU A 151 5.57 -1.49 23.19
N THR A 152 5.21 -0.22 22.88
CA THR A 152 4.06 0.47 23.45
C THR A 152 2.89 0.66 22.47
N ASN A 153 3.14 0.47 21.17
CA ASN A 153 2.15 0.65 20.09
C ASN A 153 1.52 2.05 20.05
N ILE A 154 2.22 3.09 20.54
CA ILE A 154 1.95 4.49 20.25
C ILE A 154 2.95 5.00 19.24
N TYR A 155 2.89 6.26 18.81
CA TYR A 155 3.87 6.79 17.88
C TYR A 155 5.27 6.77 18.48
N ASN A 156 6.26 6.40 17.66
CA ASN A 156 7.65 6.64 18.00
C ASN A 156 7.98 8.13 17.77
N ARG A 157 9.18 8.55 18.13
CA ARG A 157 9.65 9.94 17.96
C ARG A 157 9.41 10.46 16.54
N TYR A 158 9.75 9.67 15.52
CA TYR A 158 9.59 10.10 14.13
C TYR A 158 8.11 10.28 13.75
N GLY A 159 7.27 9.32 14.11
CA GLY A 159 5.83 9.39 13.85
C GLY A 159 5.16 10.55 14.57
N PHE A 160 5.48 10.73 15.85
CA PHE A 160 4.95 11.86 16.63
C PHE A 160 5.36 13.21 16.01
N ASP A 161 6.64 13.39 15.72
CA ASP A 161 7.17 14.62 15.16
C ASP A 161 6.52 14.96 13.82
N GLU A 162 6.37 13.98 12.92
CA GLU A 162 5.75 14.16 11.60
C GLU A 162 4.27 14.57 11.73
N PHE A 163 3.50 13.88 12.59
CA PHE A 163 2.08 14.17 12.73
C PHE A 163 1.81 15.47 13.50
N ALA A 164 2.57 15.74 14.54
CA ALA A 164 2.47 16.99 15.29
C ALA A 164 2.78 18.22 14.43
N GLU A 165 3.84 18.14 13.62
CA GLU A 165 4.19 19.20 12.66
C GLU A 165 3.06 19.45 11.66
N LYS A 166 2.51 18.38 11.06
CA LYS A 166 1.38 18.48 10.13
C LYS A 166 0.13 19.07 10.76
N MET A 167 -0.18 18.72 12.02
CA MET A 167 -1.34 19.25 12.73
C MET A 167 -1.22 20.76 12.95
N ILE A 168 -0.07 21.22 13.43
CA ILE A 168 0.20 22.63 13.69
C ILE A 168 0.23 23.43 12.37
N GLN A 169 0.90 22.90 11.32
CA GLN A 169 0.95 23.58 10.02
C GLN A 169 -0.43 23.70 9.34
N LYS A 170 -1.28 22.67 9.49
CA LYS A 170 -2.64 22.70 8.93
C LYS A 170 -3.54 23.73 9.59
N ASN A 171 -3.34 23.98 10.88
CA ASN A 171 -4.16 24.90 11.67
C ASN A 171 -3.26 25.82 12.54
N PRO A 172 -2.51 26.74 11.96
CA PRO A 172 -1.51 27.54 12.70
C PRO A 172 -2.11 28.55 13.70
N LYS A 173 -3.43 28.75 13.67
CA LYS A 173 -4.17 29.59 14.63
C LYS A 173 -4.91 28.79 15.71
N ALA A 174 -4.91 27.45 15.62
CA ALA A 174 -5.56 26.62 16.61
C ALA A 174 -4.71 26.53 17.88
N HIS A 175 -5.38 26.27 19.00
CA HIS A 175 -4.70 26.03 20.27
C HIS A 175 -4.29 24.56 20.34
N PHE A 176 -3.05 24.34 20.77
CA PHE A 176 -2.49 23.03 21.04
C PHE A 176 -1.78 23.07 22.39
N VAL A 177 -1.90 22.01 23.17
CA VAL A 177 -1.08 21.85 24.37
C VAL A 177 -0.19 20.62 24.18
N ALA A 178 1.11 20.81 24.26
CA ALA A 178 2.06 19.72 24.23
C ALA A 178 2.56 19.42 25.64
N ALA A 179 2.67 18.15 25.96
CA ALA A 179 3.25 17.68 27.21
C ALA A 179 4.35 16.67 26.95
N LEU A 180 5.39 16.75 27.75
CA LEU A 180 6.43 15.72 27.90
C LEU A 180 6.28 15.10 29.27
N LEU A 181 6.40 13.80 29.32
CA LEU A 181 6.33 13.05 30.58
C LEU A 181 7.39 11.94 30.60
N ASP A 182 7.76 11.55 31.82
CA ASP A 182 8.83 10.61 32.04
C ASP A 182 8.51 9.82 33.32
N ILE A 183 8.89 8.53 33.35
CA ILE A 183 8.71 7.69 34.54
C ILE A 183 9.81 8.04 35.53
N ASP A 184 9.41 8.41 36.72
CA ASP A 184 10.35 8.79 37.77
C ASP A 184 11.21 7.59 38.18
N ASP A 185 12.51 7.81 38.26
CA ASP A 185 13.51 6.83 38.67
C ASP A 185 13.53 5.53 37.83
N PHE A 186 13.12 5.61 36.56
CA PHE A 186 13.00 4.45 35.68
C PHE A 186 14.28 3.62 35.56
N LYS A 187 15.45 4.27 35.53
CA LYS A 187 16.73 3.56 35.49
C LYS A 187 16.93 2.74 36.78
N PHE A 188 16.63 3.33 37.92
CA PHE A 188 16.72 2.65 39.22
C PHE A 188 15.73 1.44 39.30
N ILE A 189 14.53 1.61 38.74
CA ILE A 189 13.55 0.52 38.62
C ILE A 189 14.12 -0.62 37.77
N ASN A 190 14.74 -0.34 36.63
CA ASN A 190 15.37 -1.34 35.78
C ASN A 190 16.54 -2.05 36.46
N ASP A 191 17.37 -1.28 37.17
CA ASP A 191 18.56 -1.81 37.87
C ASP A 191 18.14 -2.80 39.01
N ILE A 192 17.03 -2.55 39.68
CA ILE A 192 16.49 -3.41 40.76
C ILE A 192 15.68 -4.57 40.27
N TYR A 193 14.67 -4.31 39.39
CA TYR A 193 13.67 -5.30 39.01
C TYR A 193 13.93 -5.91 37.62
N GLY A 194 14.93 -5.41 36.91
CA GLY A 194 15.29 -5.84 35.55
C GLY A 194 14.45 -5.18 34.43
N HIS A 195 14.96 -5.27 33.23
CA HIS A 195 14.34 -4.61 32.04
C HIS A 195 12.93 -5.09 31.72
N ASN A 196 12.61 -6.36 31.99
CA ASN A 196 11.26 -6.88 31.79
C ASN A 196 10.20 -6.18 32.67
N TYR A 197 10.59 -5.74 33.85
CA TYR A 197 9.73 -4.93 34.72
C TYR A 197 9.53 -3.53 34.13
N GLY A 198 10.61 -2.87 33.70
CA GLY A 198 10.53 -1.57 33.04
C GLY A 198 9.69 -1.59 31.79
N ASP A 199 9.80 -2.64 30.97
CA ASP A 199 8.97 -2.82 29.78
C ASP A 199 7.47 -2.91 30.11
N ARG A 200 7.12 -3.53 31.24
CA ARG A 200 5.73 -3.56 31.73
C ARG A 200 5.26 -2.20 32.19
N ALA A 201 6.08 -1.44 32.91
CA ALA A 201 5.76 -0.08 33.31
C ALA A 201 5.51 0.82 32.09
N LEU A 202 6.37 0.73 31.07
CA LEU A 202 6.23 1.48 29.82
C LEU A 202 4.92 1.12 29.07
N LYS A 203 4.60 -0.16 28.97
CA LYS A 203 3.33 -0.61 28.36
C LYS A 203 2.12 -0.11 29.14
N ASN A 204 2.15 -0.25 30.48
CA ASN A 204 1.06 0.19 31.33
C ASN A 204 0.84 1.71 31.20
N LEU A 205 1.89 2.51 31.16
CA LEU A 205 1.79 3.95 30.96
C LEU A 205 1.16 4.27 29.60
N ALA A 206 1.65 3.65 28.51
CA ALA A 206 1.10 3.87 27.17
C ALA A 206 -0.40 3.48 27.09
N ASP A 207 -0.80 2.38 27.68
CA ASP A 207 -2.19 1.92 27.71
C ASP A 207 -3.07 2.85 28.56
N SER A 208 -2.55 3.34 29.68
CA SER A 208 -3.21 4.37 30.51
C SER A 208 -3.42 5.66 29.72
N MET A 209 -2.42 6.09 28.94
CA MET A 209 -2.54 7.27 28.05
C MET A 209 -3.62 7.07 26.99
N LYS A 210 -3.62 5.94 26.29
CA LYS A 210 -4.64 5.62 25.26
C LYS A 210 -6.07 5.59 25.83
N THR A 211 -6.21 5.15 27.06
CA THR A 211 -7.52 5.04 27.71
C THR A 211 -8.00 6.38 28.23
N PHE A 212 -7.08 7.24 28.69
CA PHE A 212 -7.42 8.49 29.36
C PHE A 212 -7.62 9.67 28.39
N PHE A 213 -6.72 9.81 27.42
CA PHE A 213 -6.76 10.94 26.49
C PHE A 213 -7.74 10.71 25.32
N PRO A 214 -8.32 11.78 24.75
CA PRO A 214 -9.25 11.67 23.62
C PRO A 214 -8.57 11.07 22.39
N SER A 215 -9.35 10.48 21.49
CA SER A 215 -8.86 9.74 20.33
C SER A 215 -8.13 10.60 19.29
N ASP A 216 -8.31 11.91 19.32
CA ASP A 216 -7.60 12.88 18.47
C ASP A 216 -6.30 13.40 19.10
N ALA A 217 -6.03 13.05 20.37
CA ALA A 217 -4.74 13.32 21.01
C ALA A 217 -3.63 12.50 20.32
N LEU A 218 -2.51 13.16 20.05
CA LEU A 218 -1.33 12.48 19.54
C LEU A 218 -0.47 12.01 20.71
N LEU A 219 -0.24 10.70 20.79
CA LEU A 219 0.52 10.07 21.86
C LEU A 219 1.79 9.44 21.27
N GLY A 220 2.94 9.74 21.86
CA GLY A 220 4.21 9.23 21.38
C GLY A 220 5.18 8.85 22.51
N ARG A 221 6.19 8.04 22.13
CA ARG A 221 7.34 7.71 22.96
C ARG A 221 8.61 8.13 22.24
N ASN A 222 9.38 9.04 22.86
CA ASN A 222 10.62 9.56 22.26
C ASN A 222 11.80 8.59 22.35
N GLY A 223 11.73 7.62 23.28
CA GLY A 223 12.73 6.62 23.60
C GLY A 223 12.94 6.51 25.10
N GLY A 224 13.51 5.40 25.56
CA GLY A 224 13.65 5.15 26.99
C GLY A 224 12.32 5.24 27.73
N ASP A 225 12.25 6.11 28.73
CA ASP A 225 11.11 6.41 29.60
C ASP A 225 10.35 7.70 29.22
N GLU A 226 10.76 8.36 28.13
CA GLU A 226 10.20 9.63 27.69
C GLU A 226 8.97 9.45 26.78
N PHE A 227 7.85 10.04 27.19
CA PHE A 227 6.62 10.06 26.40
C PHE A 227 6.23 11.50 26.06
N CYS A 228 5.42 11.66 25.03
CA CYS A 228 4.91 12.94 24.56
C CYS A 228 3.44 12.87 24.21
N ILE A 229 2.75 13.98 24.44
CA ILE A 229 1.34 14.16 24.18
C ILE A 229 1.16 15.48 23.43
N LEU A 230 0.30 15.51 22.40
CA LEU A 230 -0.19 16.75 21.82
C LEU A 230 -1.71 16.69 21.85
N LEU A 231 -2.32 17.64 22.55
CA LEU A 231 -3.76 17.82 22.65
C LEU A 231 -4.19 18.89 21.64
N PRO A 232 -4.91 18.53 20.57
CA PRO A 232 -5.41 19.50 19.60
C PRO A 232 -6.70 20.16 20.09
N ASN A 233 -6.97 21.38 19.61
CA ASN A 233 -8.21 22.11 19.85
C ASN A 233 -8.62 22.18 21.33
N CYS A 234 -7.63 22.25 22.21
CA CYS A 234 -7.79 22.22 23.65
C CYS A 234 -7.31 23.55 24.22
N THR A 235 -8.13 24.18 25.03
CA THR A 235 -7.71 25.37 25.75
C THR A 235 -6.73 25.01 26.85
N PHE A 236 -5.92 25.98 27.27
CA PHE A 236 -4.98 25.79 28.38
C PHE A 236 -5.69 25.26 29.64
N ALA A 237 -6.84 25.81 30.02
CA ALA A 237 -7.58 25.40 31.22
C ALA A 237 -8.07 23.94 31.16
N GLU A 238 -8.57 23.52 30.00
CA GLU A 238 -9.01 22.12 29.79
C GLU A 238 -7.84 21.16 29.84
N ALA A 239 -6.73 21.53 29.20
CA ALA A 239 -5.52 20.72 29.20
C ALA A 239 -4.91 20.61 30.60
N ASP A 240 -4.84 21.71 31.35
CA ASP A 240 -4.34 21.74 32.72
C ASP A 240 -5.09 20.75 33.61
N ILE A 241 -6.42 20.79 33.59
CA ILE A 241 -7.26 19.87 34.35
C ILE A 241 -7.01 18.42 33.94
N GLN A 242 -6.94 18.14 32.64
CA GLN A 242 -6.70 16.77 32.14
C GLN A 242 -5.32 16.26 32.54
N LEU A 243 -4.26 17.04 32.31
CA LEU A 243 -2.89 16.62 32.58
C LEU A 243 -2.62 16.46 34.08
N GLN A 244 -3.15 17.36 34.92
CA GLN A 244 -3.08 17.22 36.37
C GLN A 244 -3.83 15.98 36.87
N LYS A 245 -5.03 15.74 36.34
CA LYS A 245 -5.79 14.54 36.67
C LYS A 245 -5.05 13.27 36.25
N PHE A 246 -4.51 13.25 35.04
CA PHE A 246 -3.74 12.12 34.55
C PHE A 246 -2.53 11.82 35.43
N THR A 247 -1.79 12.83 35.83
CA THR A 247 -0.60 12.66 36.69
C THR A 247 -0.98 12.07 38.06
N LYS A 248 -2.08 12.49 38.63
CA LYS A 248 -2.58 12.02 39.96
C LYS A 248 -3.21 10.63 39.91
N LEU A 249 -3.57 10.10 38.76
CA LEU A 249 -4.09 8.74 38.67
C LEU A 249 -3.02 7.73 39.11
N PRO A 250 -3.38 6.76 39.99
CA PRO A 250 -2.47 5.69 40.35
C PRO A 250 -2.03 4.93 39.11
N LYS A 251 -0.75 4.70 38.97
CA LYS A 251 -0.17 3.86 37.92
C LYS A 251 0.43 2.65 38.57
N SER A 252 -0.19 1.51 38.31
CA SER A 252 0.27 0.23 38.82
C SER A 252 0.07 -0.89 37.80
N PHE A 253 0.83 -1.94 37.94
CA PHE A 253 0.68 -3.16 37.17
C PHE A 253 1.10 -4.36 38.00
N SER A 254 0.52 -5.52 37.68
CA SER A 254 0.88 -6.77 38.33
C SER A 254 2.13 -7.38 37.74
N TYR A 255 3.11 -7.72 38.57
CA TYR A 255 4.34 -8.40 38.17
C TYR A 255 4.70 -9.47 39.21
N HIS A 256 4.88 -10.73 38.77
CA HIS A 256 5.08 -11.90 39.65
C HIS A 256 4.05 -12.04 40.80
N GLY A 257 2.77 -11.70 40.50
CA GLY A 257 1.67 -11.81 41.46
C GLY A 257 1.59 -10.67 42.49
N LYS A 258 2.47 -9.66 42.40
CA LYS A 258 2.44 -8.46 43.26
C LYS A 258 2.06 -7.23 42.43
N GLU A 259 1.33 -6.30 43.07
CA GLU A 259 1.03 -4.98 42.50
C GLU A 259 2.22 -4.03 42.72
N HIS A 260 2.65 -3.39 41.66
CA HIS A 260 3.76 -2.43 41.69
C HIS A 260 3.29 -1.08 41.16
N ALA A 261 3.47 -0.05 41.97
CA ALA A 261 3.19 1.33 41.61
C ALA A 261 4.42 2.03 41.08
N PHE A 262 4.23 2.98 40.16
CA PHE A 262 5.26 3.89 39.70
C PHE A 262 4.70 5.31 39.54
N TYR A 263 5.59 6.29 39.52
CA TYR A 263 5.24 7.69 39.42
C TYR A 263 5.74 8.29 38.13
N ILE A 264 5.13 9.41 37.75
CA ILE A 264 5.52 10.17 36.55
C ILE A 264 5.66 11.64 36.85
N SER A 265 6.61 12.27 36.17
CA SER A 265 6.72 13.72 36.09
C SER A 265 6.26 14.20 34.72
N LEU A 266 5.52 15.32 34.65
CA LEU A 266 4.93 15.85 33.44
C LEU A 266 5.14 17.36 33.33
N GLY A 267 5.73 17.83 32.22
CA GLY A 267 5.83 19.25 31.88
C GLY A 267 5.05 19.55 30.62
N TYR A 268 4.34 20.69 30.57
CA TYR A 268 3.52 21.05 29.40
C TYR A 268 3.55 22.53 29.07
N ALA A 269 3.27 22.83 27.80
CA ALA A 269 3.22 24.20 27.27
C ALA A 269 2.10 24.36 26.24
N GLU A 270 1.62 25.58 26.08
CA GLU A 270 0.56 25.95 25.13
C GLU A 270 1.13 26.62 23.88
N TYR A 271 0.56 26.28 22.74
CA TYR A 271 0.72 26.95 21.46
C TYR A 271 -0.60 27.70 21.10
N PRO A 272 -0.57 28.92 20.56
CA PRO A 272 0.61 29.68 20.16
C PRO A 272 1.23 30.55 21.25
N THR A 273 0.73 30.53 22.47
CA THR A 273 1.09 31.44 23.56
C THR A 273 2.59 31.51 23.84
N PHE A 274 3.24 30.31 23.96
CA PHE A 274 4.66 30.22 24.33
C PHE A 274 5.53 29.72 23.17
N ALA A 275 4.97 29.42 22.02
CA ALA A 275 5.70 28.83 20.92
C ALA A 275 5.15 29.27 19.56
N SER A 276 6.03 29.46 18.57
CA SER A 276 5.69 29.75 17.18
C SER A 276 5.72 28.51 16.26
N ASN A 277 6.25 27.40 16.75
CA ASN A 277 6.36 26.15 16.03
C ASN A 277 6.47 24.96 17.00
N ARG A 278 6.32 23.74 16.46
CA ARG A 278 6.39 22.50 17.22
C ARG A 278 7.68 22.37 18.05
N SER A 279 8.83 22.65 17.44
CA SER A 279 10.12 22.48 18.10
C SER A 279 10.27 23.39 19.33
N GLN A 280 9.76 24.61 19.24
CA GLN A 280 9.73 25.54 20.37
C GLN A 280 8.74 25.08 21.44
N LEU A 281 7.55 24.62 21.03
CA LEU A 281 6.53 24.10 21.94
C LEU A 281 7.06 22.92 22.78
N MET A 282 7.72 21.95 22.12
CA MET A 282 8.31 20.81 22.82
C MET A 282 9.46 21.22 23.76
N ARG A 283 10.26 22.22 23.39
CA ARG A 283 11.31 22.75 24.28
C ARG A 283 10.73 23.43 25.53
N CYS A 284 9.61 24.15 25.39
CA CYS A 284 8.92 24.73 26.53
C CYS A 284 8.37 23.65 27.48
N ALA A 285 7.78 22.59 26.92
CA ALA A 285 7.32 21.45 27.73
C ALA A 285 8.49 20.72 28.42
N ASP A 286 9.64 20.56 27.74
CA ASP A 286 10.85 19.97 28.33
C ASP A 286 11.42 20.83 29.50
N ALA A 287 11.44 22.14 29.35
CA ALA A 287 11.86 23.04 30.43
C ALA A 287 10.97 22.88 31.68
N ALA A 288 9.64 22.77 31.51
CA ALA A 288 8.72 22.53 32.60
C ALA A 288 8.92 21.14 33.24
N LEU A 289 9.15 20.10 32.43
CA LEU A 289 9.46 18.75 32.90
C LEU A 289 10.78 18.72 33.70
N TYR A 290 11.78 19.42 33.23
CA TYR A 290 13.08 19.53 33.96
C TYR A 290 12.89 20.17 35.33
N GLU A 291 12.12 21.26 35.38
CA GLU A 291 11.88 21.99 36.62
C GLU A 291 11.18 21.13 37.68
N ILE A 292 10.14 20.36 37.28
CA ILE A 292 9.47 19.49 38.24
C ILE A 292 10.35 18.35 38.73
N LYS A 293 11.23 17.83 37.86
CA LYS A 293 12.22 16.82 38.27
C LYS A 293 13.22 17.34 39.31
N LEU A 294 13.53 18.64 39.29
CA LEU A 294 14.37 19.28 40.30
C LEU A 294 13.63 19.51 41.62
N HIS A 295 12.30 19.66 41.61
CA HIS A 295 11.50 20.01 42.79
C HIS A 295 10.74 18.82 43.39
N GLY A 296 11.26 17.61 43.26
CA GLY A 296 10.73 16.46 44.01
C GLY A 296 10.01 15.44 43.18
N LYS A 297 9.93 15.60 41.83
CA LYS A 297 9.27 14.66 40.91
C LYS A 297 7.78 14.44 41.20
N ASN A 298 7.16 13.37 40.64
CA ASN A 298 5.78 12.94 40.88
C ASN A 298 4.76 14.09 40.81
N GLY A 299 4.67 14.76 39.67
CA GLY A 299 3.80 15.92 39.52
C GLY A 299 3.68 16.42 38.09
N CYS A 300 2.96 17.54 37.98
CA CYS A 300 2.66 18.20 36.73
C CYS A 300 3.00 19.69 36.82
N MET A 301 3.70 20.24 35.82
CA MET A 301 4.08 21.66 35.80
C MET A 301 3.84 22.27 34.40
N VAL A 302 3.27 23.47 34.44
CA VAL A 302 3.13 24.31 33.24
C VAL A 302 4.39 25.11 32.97
N TYR A 303 4.75 25.26 31.70
CA TYR A 303 5.81 26.16 31.29
C TYR A 303 5.43 27.62 31.61
N ARG A 304 6.39 28.34 32.17
CA ARG A 304 6.33 29.81 32.38
C ARG A 304 7.57 30.45 31.78
N GLU A 305 7.42 31.69 31.30
CA GLU A 305 8.57 32.45 30.81
C GLU A 305 9.66 32.56 31.86
N GLY A 306 10.90 32.30 31.43
CA GLY A 306 12.07 32.31 32.35
C GLY A 306 12.51 30.93 32.83
N LEU A 307 11.73 29.87 32.63
CA LEU A 307 12.21 28.53 32.89
C LEU A 307 13.31 28.16 31.87
N ARG A 308 14.46 27.73 32.38
CA ARG A 308 15.58 27.33 31.52
C ARG A 308 15.40 25.87 31.11
N SER A 309 15.48 25.58 29.81
CA SER A 309 15.73 24.21 29.38
C SER A 309 17.11 23.80 29.82
N GLY A 310 17.21 23.00 30.89
CA GLY A 310 18.45 22.42 31.30
C GLY A 310 18.91 21.43 30.27
N ALA A 311 20.13 21.60 29.72
CA ALA A 311 20.76 20.48 29.04
C ALA A 311 20.85 19.34 30.07
N ARG A 312 20.11 18.24 29.82
CA ARG A 312 20.21 17.02 30.64
C ARG A 312 21.63 16.52 30.59
N LYS A 313 22.47 16.98 31.48
CA LYS A 313 23.66 16.23 31.83
C LYS A 313 23.17 15.06 32.68
N GLN A 314 22.84 13.96 32.03
CA GLN A 314 22.84 12.68 32.72
C GLN A 314 24.26 12.58 33.33
N LEU A 315 24.32 12.73 34.64
CA LEU A 315 25.49 12.27 35.35
C LEU A 315 25.61 10.79 34.99
N GLY A 316 26.66 10.43 34.24
CA GLY A 316 26.84 9.09 33.66
C GLY A 316 27.12 7.99 34.67
N PHE A 317 26.71 8.20 35.93
CA PHE A 317 26.87 7.24 37.03
C PHE A 317 25.60 6.38 37.13
N THR A 318 25.78 5.06 37.13
CA THR A 318 24.73 4.15 37.53
C THR A 318 24.58 4.21 39.05
N PHE A 319 23.42 3.82 39.60
CA PHE A 319 23.24 3.63 41.05
C PHE A 319 24.30 2.68 41.60
N LYS A 320 24.63 1.65 40.84
CA LYS A 320 25.69 0.69 41.15
C LYS A 320 27.03 1.40 41.30
N ASP A 321 27.42 2.27 40.35
CA ASP A 321 28.68 3.03 40.42
C ASP A 321 28.77 3.92 41.65
N ILE A 322 27.66 4.55 42.07
CA ILE A 322 27.60 5.39 43.25
C ILE A 322 27.70 4.53 44.53
N SER A 323 26.92 3.45 44.60
CA SER A 323 26.84 2.60 45.79
C SER A 323 28.11 1.79 46.03
N GLU A 324 28.85 1.41 44.98
CA GLU A 324 30.15 0.72 45.10
C GLU A 324 31.26 1.67 45.57
N HIS A 325 31.10 2.98 45.40
CA HIS A 325 32.10 4.00 45.83
C HIS A 325 31.67 4.75 47.11
N LEU A 326 30.53 4.38 47.74
CA LEU A 326 30.16 4.92 49.04
C LEU A 326 31.08 4.31 50.12
N PRO A 327 31.63 5.13 51.03
CA PRO A 327 32.41 4.61 52.17
C PRO A 327 31.43 3.93 53.18
N GLY A 328 31.41 2.60 53.15
CA GLY A 328 30.64 1.79 54.11
C GLY A 328 29.72 0.78 53.48
N ALA A 329 29.25 -0.15 54.29
CA ALA A 329 28.33 -1.20 53.91
C ALA A 329 26.94 -0.61 53.65
N PHE A 330 26.38 -0.94 52.51
CA PHE A 330 25.11 -0.38 52.02
C PHE A 330 24.22 -1.45 51.44
N ILE A 331 22.94 -1.46 51.92
CA ILE A 331 21.91 -2.36 51.44
C ILE A 331 20.63 -1.60 51.13
N ILE A 332 19.85 -2.12 50.21
CA ILE A 332 18.47 -1.66 49.94
C ILE A 332 17.50 -2.82 50.12
N TYR A 333 16.49 -2.57 50.92
CA TYR A 333 15.41 -3.52 51.13
C TYR A 333 14.07 -2.79 51.21
N ARG A 334 12.97 -3.52 51.02
CA ARG A 334 11.61 -2.99 51.19
C ARG A 334 11.28 -2.94 52.67
N ALA A 335 11.00 -1.77 53.17
CA ALA A 335 10.58 -1.59 54.59
C ALA A 335 9.05 -1.87 54.75
N ASP A 336 8.64 -3.12 54.51
CA ASP A 336 7.26 -3.55 54.69
C ASP A 336 7.22 -4.67 55.73
N LYS A 337 6.14 -4.71 56.55
CA LYS A 337 5.98 -5.70 57.57
C LYS A 337 5.79 -7.13 57.05
N GLU A 338 5.25 -7.27 55.86
CA GLU A 338 4.96 -8.57 55.23
C GLU A 338 5.94 -8.89 54.06
N ASP A 339 6.61 -7.88 53.53
CA ASP A 339 7.51 -8.01 52.38
C ASP A 339 8.76 -7.15 52.56
N ASP A 340 9.78 -7.74 53.12
CA ASP A 340 11.08 -7.15 53.42
C ASP A 340 12.16 -7.54 52.42
N GLU A 341 11.77 -7.63 51.13
CA GLU A 341 12.60 -8.09 50.02
C GLU A 341 13.89 -7.25 49.89
N LEU A 342 15.03 -7.93 49.84
CA LEU A 342 16.36 -7.34 49.57
C LEU A 342 16.53 -7.14 48.08
N PHE A 343 16.90 -5.93 47.67
CA PHE A 343 17.11 -5.55 46.28
C PHE A 343 18.57 -5.37 45.91
N PHE A 344 19.37 -4.89 46.80
CA PHE A 344 20.76 -4.52 46.53
C PHE A 344 21.62 -4.61 47.79
N ALA A 345 22.91 -4.96 47.59
CA ALA A 345 23.98 -4.81 48.53
C ALA A 345 25.26 -4.41 47.78
N ASN A 346 26.06 -3.49 48.35
CA ASN A 346 27.34 -3.15 47.75
C ASN A 346 28.43 -4.14 48.19
N ASP A 347 29.59 -4.09 47.51
CA ASP A 347 30.69 -5.00 47.75
C ASP A 347 31.22 -4.91 49.19
N GLU A 348 31.21 -3.71 49.80
CA GLU A 348 31.61 -3.52 51.21
C GLU A 348 30.66 -4.24 52.18
N PHE A 349 29.34 -4.24 51.90
CA PHE A 349 28.40 -5.00 52.69
C PHE A 349 28.61 -6.49 52.52
N LEU A 350 28.82 -6.99 51.29
CA LEU A 350 29.06 -8.41 51.04
C LEU A 350 30.36 -8.87 51.76
N HIS A 351 31.38 -8.10 51.68
CA HIS A 351 32.66 -8.37 52.35
C HIS A 351 32.52 -8.39 53.90
N MET A 352 31.83 -7.38 54.45
CA MET A 352 31.60 -7.28 55.89
C MET A 352 30.72 -8.40 56.42
N SER A 353 29.70 -8.82 55.67
CA SER A 353 28.77 -9.88 56.07
C SER A 353 29.24 -11.28 55.68
N GLY A 354 30.37 -11.40 54.97
CA GLY A 354 30.98 -12.68 54.64
C GLY A 354 30.36 -13.42 53.44
N TYR A 355 29.52 -12.73 52.62
CA TYR A 355 29.00 -13.29 51.42
C TYR A 355 29.95 -13.07 50.23
N LYS A 356 30.06 -14.06 49.35
CA LYS A 356 30.93 -14.03 48.18
C LYS A 356 30.46 -13.04 47.11
N ASP A 357 29.15 -13.01 46.86
CA ASP A 357 28.47 -12.20 45.91
C ASP A 357 27.03 -11.96 46.25
N ILE A 358 26.33 -11.09 45.50
CA ILE A 358 24.92 -10.74 45.72
C ILE A 358 23.98 -11.92 45.48
N ASP A 359 24.33 -12.84 44.58
CA ASP A 359 23.54 -14.01 44.28
C ASP A 359 23.55 -15.04 45.46
N GLU A 360 24.70 -15.16 46.10
CA GLU A 360 24.85 -15.97 47.32
C GLU A 360 24.06 -15.35 48.49
N LEU A 361 24.15 -14.05 48.67
CA LEU A 361 23.33 -13.32 49.62
C LEU A 361 21.85 -13.58 49.43
N PHE A 362 21.34 -13.38 48.22
CA PHE A 362 19.92 -13.57 47.89
C PHE A 362 19.47 -15.01 48.07
N ARG A 363 20.30 -15.96 47.72
CA ARG A 363 19.98 -17.40 47.87
C ARG A 363 19.89 -17.81 49.34
N LEU A 364 20.86 -17.39 50.15
CA LEU A 364 20.94 -17.80 51.57
C LEU A 364 19.88 -17.07 52.42
N THR A 365 19.64 -15.79 52.15
CA THR A 365 18.62 -15.00 52.87
C THR A 365 17.21 -15.18 52.31
N LYS A 366 17.05 -15.91 51.18
CA LYS A 366 15.77 -16.00 50.43
C LYS A 366 15.26 -14.62 50.08
N LYS A 367 16.14 -13.68 49.82
CA LYS A 367 15.87 -12.26 49.55
C LYS A 367 15.10 -11.53 50.68
N SER A 368 15.12 -11.98 51.89
CA SER A 368 14.49 -11.30 53.00
C SER A 368 15.52 -10.63 53.92
N PHE A 369 15.27 -9.36 54.26
CA PHE A 369 16.10 -8.61 55.17
C PHE A 369 16.10 -9.22 56.57
N ARG A 370 14.96 -9.77 57.07
CA ARG A 370 14.88 -10.42 58.38
C ARG A 370 15.79 -11.62 58.52
N ASN A 371 16.05 -12.32 57.42
CA ASN A 371 16.96 -13.45 57.42
C ASN A 371 18.43 -13.06 57.51
N LEU A 372 18.77 -11.75 57.44
CA LEU A 372 20.09 -11.20 57.72
C LEU A 372 20.34 -10.93 59.18
N ILE A 373 19.28 -10.72 59.96
CA ILE A 373 19.37 -10.36 61.38
C ILE A 373 19.19 -11.67 62.19
N ARG A 374 20.11 -11.88 63.15
CA ARG A 374 19.95 -13.00 64.09
C ARG A 374 18.73 -12.77 64.97
N GLU A 375 17.97 -13.83 65.24
CA GLU A 375 16.78 -13.77 66.12
C GLU A 375 17.07 -13.40 67.58
N ASP A 376 18.34 -13.21 67.92
CA ASP A 376 18.81 -12.99 69.32
C ASP A 376 19.03 -11.51 69.66
N GLU A 377 18.68 -10.60 68.79
CA GLU A 377 18.68 -9.14 69.01
C GLU A 377 17.23 -8.62 68.71
#